data_fc3a0e58e7b79fb52558574cb9f59cf3
#
_entry.id   fc3a0e58e7b79fb52558574cb9f59cf3
#
_cell.length_a   1.000
_cell.length_b   1.000
_cell.length_c   1.000
_cell.angle_alpha   90.00
_cell.angle_beta   90.00
_cell.angle_gamma   90.00
#
_symmetry.space_group_name_H-M   'P 1'
#
loop_
_entity.id
_entity.type
_entity.pdbx_description
1 polymer ?
#
loop_
_entity_poly.entity_id
_entity_poly.type
_entity_poly.pdbx_seq_one_letter_code
_entity_poly.pdbx_strand_id
1 'polypeptide(L)'
;MGGHISMMYAALYPDDIKSLWLLDPGGIWSAPRSELGEIILQTGKNPLMARNEDEFARIFTFVMADHPFIPRPILNVMAQERIRNYDLEKRIFKELTSDSAENYVKGLKTPTLIVFGDKDRAIHPATADILHKLIPNSEVIIMKGLGHLPMIEQPEASADNYLNFRERLDKKKT
;
A
#
# COMPACT_ATOMS: atom_id res chain seq x y z
N MET A 1 -3.70 3.51 0.23
CA MET A 1 -3.90 4.96 0.53
C MET A 1 -2.58 5.63 0.87
N GLY A 2 -1.91 5.29 1.99
CA GLY A 2 -0.69 5.97 2.45
C GLY A 2 0.40 6.10 1.39
N GLY A 3 0.65 5.05 0.60
CA GLY A 3 1.64 5.08 -0.48
C GLY A 3 1.33 6.12 -1.57
N HIS A 4 0.05 6.26 -1.97
CA HIS A 4 -0.36 7.29 -2.93
C HIS A 4 -0.08 8.70 -2.38
N ILE A 5 -0.52 8.97 -1.14
CA ILE A 5 -0.30 10.26 -0.49
C ILE A 5 1.19 10.56 -0.36
N SER A 6 1.99 9.59 0.08
CA SER A 6 3.44 9.75 0.24
C SER A 6 4.16 10.03 -1.09
N MET A 7 3.75 9.37 -2.18
CA MET A 7 4.27 9.64 -3.52
C MET A 7 3.94 11.07 -3.97
N MET A 8 2.70 11.50 -3.80
CA MET A 8 2.28 12.88 -4.12
C MET A 8 3.06 13.90 -3.30
N TYR A 9 3.19 13.68 -2.00
CA TYR A 9 3.94 14.58 -1.12
C TYR A 9 5.41 14.70 -1.55
N ALA A 10 6.08 13.57 -1.82
CA ALA A 10 7.47 13.58 -2.26
C ALA A 10 7.69 14.26 -3.61
N ALA A 11 6.71 14.18 -4.51
CA ALA A 11 6.76 14.86 -5.80
C ALA A 11 6.56 16.38 -5.68
N LEU A 12 5.70 16.82 -4.76
CA LEU A 12 5.39 18.23 -4.56
C LEU A 12 6.42 18.93 -3.65
N TYR A 13 7.01 18.19 -2.71
CA TYR A 13 7.94 18.72 -1.69
C TYR A 13 9.21 17.86 -1.61
N PRO A 14 10.00 17.74 -2.71
CA PRO A 14 11.12 16.82 -2.78
C PRO A 14 12.24 17.15 -1.78
N ASP A 15 12.40 18.42 -1.42
CA ASP A 15 13.45 18.87 -0.49
C ASP A 15 13.15 18.50 0.98
N ASP A 16 11.89 18.22 1.31
CA ASP A 16 11.47 17.80 2.64
C ASP A 16 11.72 16.31 2.89
N ILE A 17 11.97 15.52 1.83
CA ILE A 17 11.99 14.07 1.87
C ILE A 17 13.39 13.52 1.64
N LYS A 18 13.95 12.84 2.63
CA LYS A 18 15.26 12.18 2.52
C LYS A 18 15.20 10.84 1.78
N SER A 19 14.11 10.14 1.91
CA SER A 19 13.82 8.87 1.24
C SER A 19 12.36 8.49 1.38
N LEU A 20 11.86 7.64 0.46
CA LEU A 20 10.54 7.03 0.52
C LEU A 20 10.63 5.55 0.84
N TRP A 21 9.73 5.07 1.66
CA TRP A 21 9.46 3.65 1.84
C TRP A 21 7.99 3.37 1.48
N LEU A 22 7.78 2.66 0.39
CA LEU A 22 6.48 2.35 -0.17
C LEU A 22 6.18 0.86 0.04
N LEU A 23 5.18 0.57 0.86
CA LEU A 23 4.69 -0.78 1.13
C LEU A 23 3.35 -0.96 0.40
N ASP A 24 3.34 -1.82 -0.61
CA ASP A 24 2.17 -2.14 -1.44
C ASP A 24 1.40 -0.88 -1.90
N PRO A 25 2.08 0.11 -2.49
CA PRO A 25 1.46 1.41 -2.79
C PRO A 25 0.46 1.31 -3.93
N GLY A 26 -0.76 1.86 -3.73
CA GLY A 26 -1.71 2.15 -4.79
C GLY A 26 -1.47 3.51 -5.43
N GLY A 27 -2.24 3.82 -6.49
CA GLY A 27 -2.19 5.12 -7.18
C GLY A 27 -1.53 5.06 -8.56
N ILE A 28 -1.26 3.86 -9.08
CA ILE A 28 -0.70 3.59 -10.41
C ILE A 28 -1.75 2.83 -11.22
N TRP A 29 -2.50 3.56 -12.04
CA TRP A 29 -3.67 3.00 -12.74
C TRP A 29 -3.34 2.35 -14.08
N SER A 30 -2.11 2.52 -14.60
CA SER A 30 -1.61 1.77 -15.75
C SER A 30 -1.24 0.31 -15.42
N ALA A 31 -1.15 -0.03 -14.13
CA ALA A 31 -0.91 -1.40 -13.68
C ALA A 31 -2.10 -2.32 -14.02
N PRO A 32 -1.86 -3.63 -14.16
CA PRO A 32 -2.94 -4.60 -14.28
C PRO A 32 -3.91 -4.47 -13.10
N ARG A 33 -5.20 -4.71 -13.37
CA ARG A 33 -6.21 -4.63 -12.32
C ARG A 33 -5.98 -5.73 -11.27
N SER A 34 -6.05 -5.34 -10.00
CA SER A 34 -5.98 -6.28 -8.87
C SER A 34 -7.31 -7.02 -8.69
N GLU A 35 -7.33 -8.04 -7.85
CA GLU A 35 -8.57 -8.73 -7.46
C GLU A 35 -9.58 -7.76 -6.85
N LEU A 36 -9.12 -6.83 -6.00
CA LEU A 36 -9.96 -5.74 -5.48
C LEU A 36 -10.62 -4.96 -6.61
N GLY A 37 -9.83 -4.56 -7.61
CA GLY A 37 -10.32 -3.80 -8.76
C GLY A 37 -11.34 -4.59 -9.58
N GLU A 38 -11.14 -5.89 -9.76
CA GLU A 38 -12.09 -6.77 -10.46
C GLU A 38 -13.41 -6.91 -9.69
N ILE A 39 -13.35 -7.12 -8.36
CA ILE A 39 -14.55 -7.21 -7.52
C ILE A 39 -15.35 -5.91 -7.59
N ILE A 40 -14.69 -4.76 -7.48
CA ILE A 40 -15.37 -3.46 -7.55
C ILE A 40 -16.03 -3.27 -8.93
N LEU A 41 -15.33 -3.61 -10.01
CA LEU A 41 -15.86 -3.50 -11.38
C LEU A 41 -17.10 -4.37 -11.57
N GLN A 42 -17.05 -5.62 -11.11
CA GLN A 42 -18.12 -6.59 -11.33
C GLN A 42 -19.33 -6.38 -10.43
N THR A 43 -19.10 -5.92 -9.18
CA THR A 43 -20.15 -5.90 -8.14
C THR A 43 -20.53 -4.50 -7.67
N GLY A 44 -19.72 -3.48 -7.96
CA GLY A 44 -19.85 -2.14 -7.39
C GLY A 44 -19.53 -2.07 -5.89
N LYS A 45 -19.09 -3.19 -5.26
CA LYS A 45 -18.81 -3.28 -3.82
C LYS A 45 -17.30 -3.27 -3.59
N ASN A 46 -16.84 -2.49 -2.62
CA ASN A 46 -15.46 -2.46 -2.21
C ASN A 46 -15.25 -3.34 -0.96
N PRO A 47 -14.56 -4.50 -1.06
CA PRO A 47 -14.30 -5.39 0.07
C PRO A 47 -13.50 -4.78 1.22
N LEU A 48 -12.82 -3.65 1.00
CA LEU A 48 -12.05 -2.95 2.04
C LEU A 48 -12.91 -2.00 2.88
N MET A 49 -14.21 -1.92 2.58
CA MET A 49 -15.17 -1.10 3.33
C MET A 49 -16.06 -1.98 4.19
N ALA A 50 -16.30 -1.56 5.44
CA ALA A 50 -17.10 -2.31 6.40
C ALA A 50 -18.26 -1.48 6.94
N ARG A 51 -19.48 -2.05 6.85
CA ARG A 51 -20.71 -1.50 7.47
C ARG A 51 -21.08 -2.22 8.76
N ASN A 52 -20.43 -3.33 9.03
CA ASN A 52 -20.62 -4.15 10.22
C ASN A 52 -19.33 -4.88 10.58
N GLU A 53 -19.33 -5.51 11.76
CA GLU A 53 -18.17 -6.20 12.32
C GLU A 53 -17.72 -7.41 11.48
N ASP A 54 -18.66 -8.10 10.83
CA ASP A 54 -18.34 -9.25 9.97
C ASP A 54 -17.65 -8.81 8.68
N GLU A 55 -18.10 -7.72 8.08
CA GLU A 55 -17.42 -7.13 6.92
C GLU A 55 -16.01 -6.67 7.29
N PHE A 56 -15.86 -6.06 8.47
CA PHE A 56 -14.54 -5.65 8.96
C PHE A 56 -13.60 -6.84 9.16
N ALA A 57 -14.06 -7.92 9.78
CA ALA A 57 -13.25 -9.12 9.98
C ALA A 57 -12.77 -9.71 8.64
N ARG A 58 -13.60 -9.67 7.59
CA ARG A 58 -13.23 -10.14 6.25
C ARG A 58 -12.15 -9.30 5.56
N ILE A 59 -11.96 -8.02 5.96
CA ILE A 59 -10.88 -7.21 5.41
C ILE A 59 -9.53 -7.87 5.68
N PHE A 60 -9.29 -8.39 6.90
CA PHE A 60 -8.03 -9.03 7.27
C PHE A 60 -7.70 -10.25 6.39
N THR A 61 -8.68 -11.10 6.15
CA THR A 61 -8.52 -12.28 5.27
C THR A 61 -8.40 -11.92 3.79
N PHE A 62 -8.80 -10.70 3.42
CA PHE A 62 -8.65 -10.21 2.05
C PHE A 62 -7.28 -9.59 1.81
N VAL A 63 -6.79 -8.76 2.76
CA VAL A 63 -5.55 -7.98 2.57
C VAL A 63 -4.29 -8.74 2.99
N MET A 64 -4.38 -9.78 3.80
CA MET A 64 -3.22 -10.58 4.25
C MET A 64 -3.31 -12.01 3.75
N ALA A 65 -2.18 -12.58 3.37
CA ALA A 65 -2.07 -13.99 3.01
C ALA A 65 -2.05 -14.88 4.24
N ASP A 66 -1.37 -14.44 5.31
CA ASP A 66 -1.33 -15.07 6.63
C ASP A 66 -1.60 -14.00 7.70
N HIS A 67 -2.85 -13.90 8.16
CA HIS A 67 -3.22 -12.90 9.13
C HIS A 67 -3.07 -13.41 10.58
N PRO A 68 -2.61 -12.56 11.51
CA PRO A 68 -2.51 -12.94 12.91
C PRO A 68 -3.90 -13.23 13.48
N PHE A 69 -3.96 -14.15 14.44
CA PHE A 69 -5.20 -14.36 15.18
C PHE A 69 -5.51 -13.14 16.04
N ILE A 70 -6.66 -12.53 15.80
CA ILE A 70 -7.16 -11.41 16.59
C ILE A 70 -8.49 -11.85 17.23
N PRO A 71 -8.60 -11.84 18.59
CA PRO A 71 -9.84 -12.20 19.26
C PRO A 71 -11.03 -11.35 18.81
N ARG A 72 -12.18 -11.97 18.63
CA ARG A 72 -13.38 -11.30 18.11
C ARG A 72 -13.76 -10.02 18.87
N PRO A 73 -13.72 -9.94 20.21
CA PRO A 73 -14.00 -8.70 20.92
C PRO A 73 -13.07 -7.54 20.54
N ILE A 74 -11.79 -7.82 20.26
CA ILE A 74 -10.83 -6.80 19.81
C ILE A 74 -11.18 -6.35 18.38
N LEU A 75 -11.45 -7.29 17.47
CA LEU A 75 -11.90 -6.97 16.11
C LEU A 75 -13.15 -6.10 16.11
N ASN A 76 -14.12 -6.41 16.98
CA ASN A 76 -15.36 -5.64 17.08
C ASN A 76 -15.11 -4.20 17.54
N VAL A 77 -14.21 -3.99 18.50
CA VAL A 77 -13.81 -2.63 18.94
C VAL A 77 -13.15 -1.88 17.79
N MET A 78 -12.21 -2.51 17.07
CA MET A 78 -11.55 -1.90 15.91
C MET A 78 -12.54 -1.58 14.78
N ALA A 79 -13.57 -2.40 14.59
CA ALA A 79 -14.58 -2.20 13.57
C ALA A 79 -15.42 -0.93 13.79
N GLN A 80 -15.66 -0.53 15.05
CA GLN A 80 -16.57 0.59 15.38
C GLN A 80 -16.16 1.90 14.71
N GLU A 81 -14.87 2.19 14.65
CA GLU A 81 -14.37 3.40 14.00
C GLU A 81 -14.60 3.35 12.48
N ARG A 82 -14.30 2.22 11.85
CA ARG A 82 -14.48 2.01 10.40
C ARG A 82 -15.96 2.10 10.01
N ILE A 83 -16.84 1.50 10.81
CA ILE A 83 -18.29 1.53 10.60
C ILE A 83 -18.82 2.96 10.69
N ARG A 84 -18.40 3.72 11.74
CA ARG A 84 -18.78 5.13 11.90
C ARG A 84 -18.31 6.01 10.74
N ASN A 85 -17.13 5.72 10.21
CA ASN A 85 -16.49 6.53 9.16
C ASN A 85 -16.78 6.02 7.74
N TYR A 86 -17.71 5.06 7.58
CA TYR A 86 -17.98 4.43 6.28
C TYR A 86 -18.19 5.41 5.13
N ASP A 87 -19.01 6.44 5.31
CA ASP A 87 -19.31 7.43 4.26
C ASP A 87 -18.10 8.35 3.99
N LEU A 88 -17.32 8.67 5.02
CA LEU A 88 -16.08 9.41 4.87
C LEU A 88 -15.06 8.59 4.07
N GLU A 89 -14.86 7.31 4.44
CA GLU A 89 -13.95 6.41 3.73
C GLU A 89 -14.34 6.22 2.27
N LYS A 90 -15.65 6.12 1.98
CA LYS A 90 -16.17 6.04 0.62
C LYS A 90 -15.83 7.28 -0.20
N ARG A 91 -15.94 8.47 0.39
CA ARG A 91 -15.52 9.72 -0.27
C ARG A 91 -14.02 9.76 -0.52
N ILE A 92 -13.22 9.46 0.51
CA ILE A 92 -11.76 9.41 0.40
C ILE A 92 -11.33 8.41 -0.69
N PHE A 93 -11.92 7.22 -0.73
CA PHE A 93 -11.61 6.23 -1.76
C PHE A 93 -11.93 6.75 -3.16
N LYS A 94 -13.07 7.42 -3.34
CA LYS A 94 -13.44 8.04 -4.61
C LYS A 94 -12.44 9.13 -5.03
N GLU A 95 -12.02 10.00 -4.11
CA GLU A 95 -11.02 11.04 -4.38
C GLU A 95 -9.68 10.42 -4.78
N LEU A 96 -9.18 9.44 -4.02
CA LEU A 96 -7.93 8.74 -4.32
C LEU A 96 -7.91 8.05 -5.68
N THR A 97 -9.05 7.54 -6.12
CA THR A 97 -9.16 6.83 -7.40
C THR A 97 -9.44 7.77 -8.59
N SER A 98 -9.70 9.05 -8.32
CA SER A 98 -9.93 10.05 -9.37
C SER A 98 -8.64 10.63 -9.97
N ASP A 99 -7.51 10.45 -9.31
CA ASP A 99 -6.20 10.94 -9.76
C ASP A 99 -5.18 9.79 -9.78
N SER A 100 -4.07 10.00 -10.49
CA SER A 100 -2.95 9.05 -10.59
C SER A 100 -1.66 9.69 -10.15
N ALA A 101 -0.90 8.96 -9.33
CA ALA A 101 0.43 9.40 -8.93
C ALA A 101 1.48 9.32 -10.08
N GLU A 102 1.18 8.64 -11.19
CA GLU A 102 2.14 8.32 -12.25
C GLU A 102 2.86 9.55 -12.82
N ASN A 103 2.07 10.58 -13.16
CA ASN A 103 2.63 11.79 -13.75
C ASN A 103 3.48 12.60 -12.75
N TYR A 104 3.18 12.48 -11.48
CA TYR A 104 3.89 13.21 -10.42
C TYR A 104 5.21 12.56 -10.05
N VAL A 105 5.25 11.21 -10.01
CA VAL A 105 6.46 10.48 -9.59
C VAL A 105 7.42 10.21 -10.73
N LYS A 106 7.05 10.50 -11.96
CA LYS A 106 7.90 10.28 -13.14
C LYS A 106 9.19 11.10 -13.04
N GLY A 107 10.32 10.39 -12.93
CA GLY A 107 11.64 11.01 -12.79
C GLY A 107 11.94 11.50 -11.37
N LEU A 108 11.15 11.12 -10.37
CA LEU A 108 11.40 11.47 -8.97
C LEU A 108 12.80 11.01 -8.55
N LYS A 109 13.60 11.94 -8.00
CA LYS A 109 14.99 11.69 -7.60
C LYS A 109 15.12 11.19 -6.16
N THR A 110 14.08 11.34 -5.36
CA THR A 110 14.04 10.88 -3.97
C THR A 110 14.33 9.38 -3.90
N PRO A 111 15.38 8.95 -3.15
CA PRO A 111 15.68 7.53 -2.99
C PRO A 111 14.46 6.78 -2.46
N THR A 112 14.03 5.74 -3.15
CA THR A 112 12.77 5.06 -2.87
C THR A 112 12.97 3.56 -2.73
N LEU A 113 12.47 2.98 -1.63
CA LEU A 113 12.31 1.55 -1.47
C LEU A 113 10.87 1.17 -1.75
N ILE A 114 10.65 0.33 -2.77
CA ILE A 114 9.35 -0.20 -3.18
C ILE A 114 9.29 -1.66 -2.73
N VAL A 115 8.32 -1.97 -1.87
CA VAL A 115 8.12 -3.33 -1.35
C VAL A 115 6.71 -3.80 -1.71
N PHE A 116 6.59 -5.03 -2.21
CA PHE A 116 5.30 -5.67 -2.49
C PHE A 116 5.26 -7.11 -1.97
N GLY A 117 4.12 -7.49 -1.41
CA GLY A 117 3.77 -8.89 -1.23
C GLY A 117 3.34 -9.51 -2.57
N ASP A 118 3.84 -10.71 -2.92
CA ASP A 118 3.48 -11.37 -4.19
C ASP A 118 2.05 -11.95 -4.19
N LYS A 119 1.39 -11.96 -3.03
CA LYS A 119 -0.01 -12.35 -2.85
C LYS A 119 -0.95 -11.17 -2.58
N ASP A 120 -0.50 -9.94 -2.86
CA ASP A 120 -1.36 -8.77 -2.68
C ASP A 120 -2.56 -8.83 -3.62
N ARG A 121 -3.75 -8.88 -3.02
CA ARG A 121 -5.05 -8.89 -3.71
C ARG A 121 -5.65 -7.50 -3.87
N ALA A 122 -5.16 -6.53 -3.08
CA ALA A 122 -5.64 -5.16 -3.10
C ALA A 122 -4.97 -4.33 -4.20
N ILE A 123 -3.64 -4.45 -4.36
CA ILE A 123 -2.86 -3.80 -5.42
C ILE A 123 -2.09 -4.88 -6.18
N HIS A 124 -2.16 -4.86 -7.51
CA HIS A 124 -1.48 -5.86 -8.32
C HIS A 124 0.04 -5.75 -8.19
N PRO A 125 0.79 -6.82 -7.85
CA PRO A 125 2.24 -6.76 -7.60
C PRO A 125 3.08 -6.25 -8.77
N ALA A 126 2.61 -6.39 -10.02
CA ALA A 126 3.27 -5.80 -11.20
C ALA A 126 3.37 -4.25 -11.14
N THR A 127 2.65 -3.61 -10.22
CA THR A 127 2.80 -2.18 -9.92
C THR A 127 4.23 -1.84 -9.50
N ALA A 128 4.95 -2.76 -8.85
CA ALA A 128 6.34 -2.58 -8.45
C ALA A 128 7.27 -2.24 -9.62
N ASP A 129 7.18 -3.01 -10.71
CA ASP A 129 8.00 -2.80 -11.91
C ASP A 129 7.67 -1.49 -12.63
N ILE A 130 6.39 -1.11 -12.62
CA ILE A 130 5.95 0.15 -13.22
C ILE A 130 6.49 1.32 -12.40
N LEU A 131 6.36 1.27 -11.08
CA LEU A 131 6.90 2.28 -10.18
C LEU A 131 8.43 2.39 -10.31
N HIS A 132 9.13 1.27 -10.42
CA HIS A 132 10.59 1.27 -10.61
C HIS A 132 11.01 1.98 -11.90
N LYS A 133 10.24 1.80 -12.98
CA LYS A 133 10.47 2.53 -14.24
C LYS A 133 10.16 4.02 -14.14
N LEU A 134 9.16 4.39 -13.35
CA LEU A 134 8.77 5.79 -13.13
C LEU A 134 9.73 6.52 -12.18
N ILE A 135 10.26 5.82 -11.18
CA ILE A 135 11.17 6.33 -10.14
C ILE A 135 12.56 5.71 -10.34
N PRO A 136 13.44 6.29 -11.16
CA PRO A 136 14.73 5.66 -11.50
C PRO A 136 15.65 5.43 -10.29
N ASN A 137 15.52 6.26 -9.24
CA ASN A 137 16.29 6.12 -8.01
C ASN A 137 15.51 5.26 -6.98
N SER A 138 15.06 4.08 -7.41
CA SER A 138 14.33 3.16 -6.54
C SER A 138 14.96 1.77 -6.50
N GLU A 139 14.68 1.05 -5.41
CA GLU A 139 14.99 -0.37 -5.23
C GLU A 139 13.65 -1.11 -5.04
N VAL A 140 13.55 -2.33 -5.59
CA VAL A 140 12.33 -3.14 -5.51
C VAL A 140 12.59 -4.41 -4.72
N ILE A 141 11.71 -4.74 -3.80
CA ILE A 141 11.69 -6.01 -3.07
C ILE A 141 10.31 -6.64 -3.19
N ILE A 142 10.25 -7.87 -3.68
CA ILE A 142 9.04 -8.70 -3.69
C ILE A 142 9.14 -9.72 -2.55
N MET A 143 8.28 -9.56 -1.55
CA MET A 143 8.21 -10.44 -0.40
C MET A 143 7.29 -11.64 -0.71
N LYS A 144 7.87 -12.83 -0.72
CA LYS A 144 7.18 -14.06 -1.13
C LYS A 144 6.19 -14.56 -0.09
N GLY A 145 4.99 -14.96 -0.56
CA GLY A 145 3.93 -15.52 0.27
C GLY A 145 3.12 -14.47 1.06
N LEU A 146 3.41 -13.16 0.89
CA LEU A 146 2.77 -12.10 1.67
C LEU A 146 1.71 -11.34 0.87
N GLY A 147 0.70 -10.85 1.59
CA GLY A 147 -0.37 -10.00 1.06
C GLY A 147 -0.02 -8.50 1.09
N HIS A 148 -1.06 -7.69 1.26
CA HIS A 148 -1.00 -6.21 1.21
C HIS A 148 -0.38 -5.56 2.45
N LEU A 149 -0.15 -6.31 3.51
CA LEU A 149 0.36 -5.77 4.78
C LEU A 149 1.63 -6.52 5.24
N PRO A 150 2.70 -6.53 4.44
CA PRO A 150 3.93 -7.26 4.75
C PRO A 150 4.54 -6.86 6.09
N MET A 151 4.34 -5.61 6.53
CA MET A 151 4.81 -5.12 7.82
C MET A 151 4.07 -5.76 9.02
N ILE A 152 2.89 -6.36 8.79
CA ILE A 152 2.13 -7.10 9.82
C ILE A 152 2.40 -8.60 9.70
N GLU A 153 2.48 -9.12 8.47
CA GLU A 153 2.66 -10.55 8.21
C GLU A 153 4.10 -11.01 8.52
N GLN A 154 5.10 -10.17 8.20
CA GLN A 154 6.52 -10.40 8.51
C GLN A 154 7.21 -9.10 8.97
N PRO A 155 6.99 -8.66 10.20
CA PRO A 155 7.47 -7.37 10.69
C PRO A 155 9.00 -7.27 10.73
N GLU A 156 9.71 -8.31 11.15
CA GLU A 156 11.17 -8.34 11.22
C GLU A 156 11.79 -8.20 9.82
N ALA A 157 11.37 -9.03 8.86
CA ALA A 157 11.88 -8.94 7.50
C ALA A 157 11.56 -7.60 6.83
N SER A 158 10.38 -7.03 7.12
CA SER A 158 10.01 -5.70 6.63
C SER A 158 10.90 -4.60 7.22
N ALA A 159 11.19 -4.67 8.51
CA ALA A 159 12.10 -3.75 9.19
C ALA A 159 13.54 -3.88 8.64
N ASP A 160 14.05 -5.10 8.47
CA ASP A 160 15.39 -5.35 7.93
C ASP A 160 15.54 -4.80 6.50
N ASN A 161 14.53 -4.96 5.66
CA ASN A 161 14.51 -4.38 4.32
C ASN A 161 14.69 -2.86 4.37
N TYR A 162 13.97 -2.19 5.26
CA TYR A 162 14.07 -0.73 5.43
C TYR A 162 15.42 -0.31 6.01
N LEU A 163 15.90 -0.96 7.07
CA LEU A 163 17.19 -0.64 7.71
C LEU A 163 18.34 -0.81 6.75
N ASN A 164 18.39 -1.93 6.01
CA ASN A 164 19.41 -2.17 4.99
C ASN A 164 19.38 -1.13 3.87
N PHE A 165 18.19 -0.69 3.45
CA PHE A 165 18.05 0.40 2.48
C PHE A 165 18.62 1.70 3.04
N ARG A 166 18.31 2.06 4.28
CA ARG A 166 18.81 3.27 4.95
C ARG A 166 20.33 3.27 5.08
N GLU A 167 20.93 2.16 5.50
CA GLU A 167 22.37 2.03 5.61
C GLU A 167 23.09 2.26 4.27
N ARG A 168 22.52 1.73 3.16
CA ARG A 168 23.09 1.97 1.82
C ARG A 168 23.05 3.44 1.42
N LEU A 169 21.98 4.17 1.80
CA LEU A 169 21.88 5.60 1.52
C LEU A 169 22.91 6.41 2.32
N ASP A 170 23.15 6.06 3.57
CA ASP A 170 24.09 6.78 4.43
C ASP A 170 25.55 6.55 3.97
N LYS A 171 25.89 5.34 3.53
CA LYS A 171 27.21 5.03 2.94
C LYS A 171 27.50 5.74 1.61
N LYS A 172 26.47 6.10 0.83
CA LYS A 172 26.64 6.86 -0.42
C LYS A 172 26.89 8.36 -0.21
N LYS A 173 26.72 8.87 1.01
CA LYS A 173 26.94 10.28 1.36
C LYS A 173 28.35 10.56 1.91
N THR A 174 29.10 9.51 2.23
CA THR A 174 30.50 9.56 2.67
C THR A 174 31.43 9.36 1.50
#